data_4c9de05b90d1c4cbe5c0c45c306a6b5b
#
_entry.id   4c9de05b90d1c4cbe5c0c45c306a6b5b
#
_cell.length_a   1.000
_cell.length_b   1.000
_cell.length_c   1.000
_cell.angle_alpha   90.00
_cell.angle_beta   90.00
_cell.angle_gamma   90.00
#
_symmetry.space_group_name_H-M   'P 1'
#
loop_
_entity.id
_entity.type
_entity.pdbx_description
1 polymer ?
#
loop_
_entity_poly.entity_id
_entity_poly.type
_entity_poly.pdbx_seq_one_letter_code
_entity_poly.pdbx_strand_id
1 'polypeptide(L)'
;MHKPLYIHAVKSKVHVFVDLYRQSKAMKQQVEALERSRREQELLLTRLQATQAELEQAVRMRDDFMSIVAHEVRTPLNGLILETQLRKMHLARDNADAFSLDKMRAMVDRDERQIQSLIRLIEDMLDVSRIRTGKLSIRPARFDLAQLVGHLVENFAPQVAAAESSMHLAVDGPVEGNWDEFRIEQVVTNLLTNALRYGAKSPVDVRVYAEHGEARVEVRDRGIGISEENQKRIFQQFERVCASQVAAGLGLGLFISEQIVAAHGGTIEVESRIGEGALFRVCLPLEPSA
;
A
#
# COMPACT_ATOMS: atom_id res chain seq x y z
N MET A 1 19.98 -60.38 79.77
CA MET A 1 20.97 -59.30 79.59
C MET A 1 20.47 -58.34 78.50
N HIS A 2 19.84 -57.22 78.85
CA HIS A 2 19.49 -56.17 77.94
C HIS A 2 20.71 -55.30 77.71
N LYS A 3 21.23 -55.25 76.42
CA LYS A 3 22.26 -54.28 76.04
C LYS A 3 21.66 -52.86 76.09
N PRO A 4 22.31 -51.91 76.86
CA PRO A 4 21.83 -50.55 76.82
C PRO A 4 21.90 -49.98 75.40
N LEU A 5 20.75 -49.56 74.93
CA LEU A 5 20.70 -48.82 73.68
C LEU A 5 21.56 -47.54 73.87
N TYR A 6 22.59 -47.39 73.02
CA TYR A 6 23.39 -46.19 73.02
C TYR A 6 22.56 -45.02 72.52
N ILE A 7 21.81 -44.37 73.40
CA ILE A 7 20.89 -43.27 73.09
C ILE A 7 21.63 -42.15 72.33
N HIS A 8 22.91 -41.93 72.66
CA HIS A 8 23.72 -40.95 71.87
C HIS A 8 23.96 -41.33 70.39
N ALA A 9 24.17 -42.58 70.11
CA ALA A 9 24.37 -43.07 68.75
C ALA A 9 23.07 -42.98 67.88
N VAL A 10 21.93 -43.21 68.55
CA VAL A 10 20.62 -43.04 67.87
C VAL A 10 20.32 -41.58 67.64
N LYS A 11 20.54 -40.71 68.64
CA LYS A 11 20.37 -39.24 68.45
C LYS A 11 21.26 -38.68 67.35
N SER A 12 22.54 -39.09 67.29
CA SER A 12 23.47 -38.66 66.24
C SER A 12 23.02 -39.12 64.86
N LYS A 13 22.56 -40.38 64.68
CA LYS A 13 22.04 -40.89 63.43
C LYS A 13 20.75 -40.14 62.95
N VAL A 14 19.85 -39.87 63.88
CA VAL A 14 18.63 -39.13 63.64
C VAL A 14 18.95 -37.69 63.17
N HIS A 15 19.93 -37.05 63.78
CA HIS A 15 20.36 -35.70 63.41
C HIS A 15 20.90 -35.66 61.99
N VAL A 16 21.81 -36.60 61.69
CA VAL A 16 22.33 -36.73 60.26
C VAL A 16 21.22 -36.98 59.26
N PHE A 17 20.25 -37.83 59.58
CA PHE A 17 19.10 -38.06 58.65
C PHE A 17 18.24 -36.81 58.47
N VAL A 18 17.97 -36.04 59.49
CA VAL A 18 17.22 -34.81 59.48
C VAL A 18 17.95 -33.76 58.61
N ASP A 19 19.26 -33.64 58.78
CA ASP A 19 20.07 -32.70 57.99
C ASP A 19 20.16 -33.09 56.53
N LEU A 20 20.35 -34.36 56.21
CA LEU A 20 20.30 -34.88 54.85
C LEU A 20 18.93 -34.67 54.17
N TYR A 21 17.85 -34.88 54.95
CA TYR A 21 16.50 -34.60 54.46
C TYR A 21 16.30 -33.10 54.14
N ARG A 22 16.73 -32.21 55.03
CA ARG A 22 16.68 -30.76 54.83
C ARG A 22 17.50 -30.33 53.61
N GLN A 23 18.73 -30.82 53.46
CA GLN A 23 19.58 -30.55 52.31
C GLN A 23 18.95 -31.07 51.02
N SER A 24 18.42 -32.29 51.00
CA SER A 24 17.73 -32.83 49.84
C SER A 24 16.50 -32.02 49.43
N LYS A 25 15.70 -31.56 50.42
CA LYS A 25 14.54 -30.71 50.19
C LYS A 25 14.96 -29.32 49.63
N ALA A 26 15.98 -28.72 50.20
CA ALA A 26 16.52 -27.43 49.68
C ALA A 26 17.07 -27.55 48.28
N MET A 27 17.81 -28.66 47.98
CA MET A 27 18.31 -28.92 46.63
C MET A 27 17.18 -29.09 45.62
N LYS A 28 16.11 -29.83 45.93
CA LYS A 28 14.93 -29.95 45.06
C LYS A 28 14.29 -28.60 44.75
N GLN A 29 14.11 -27.77 45.76
CA GLN A 29 13.55 -26.41 45.57
C GLN A 29 14.44 -25.53 44.70
N GLN A 30 15.77 -25.62 44.83
CA GLN A 30 16.71 -24.88 43.97
C GLN A 30 16.65 -25.38 42.53
N VAL A 31 16.58 -26.70 42.31
CA VAL A 31 16.44 -27.26 40.96
C VAL A 31 15.15 -26.82 40.29
N GLU A 32 14.02 -26.88 41.00
CA GLU A 32 12.73 -26.41 40.49
C GLU A 32 12.74 -24.91 40.17
N ALA A 33 13.38 -24.09 41.01
CA ALA A 33 13.52 -22.66 40.76
C ALA A 33 14.41 -22.38 39.54
N LEU A 34 15.50 -23.13 39.39
CA LEU A 34 16.41 -23.01 38.24
C LEU A 34 15.71 -23.44 36.93
N GLU A 35 14.95 -24.53 36.97
CA GLU A 35 14.18 -24.98 35.80
C GLU A 35 13.10 -23.97 35.38
N ARG A 36 12.40 -23.31 36.32
CA ARG A 36 11.46 -22.23 36.01
C ARG A 36 12.16 -21.04 35.38
N SER A 37 13.26 -20.59 35.99
CA SER A 37 14.05 -19.47 35.45
C SER A 37 14.57 -19.78 34.03
N ARG A 38 15.02 -21.01 33.77
CA ARG A 38 15.48 -21.45 32.47
C ARG A 38 14.36 -21.43 31.44
N ARG A 39 13.17 -21.93 31.73
CA ARG A 39 12.00 -21.90 30.84
C ARG A 39 11.58 -20.47 30.52
N GLU A 40 11.62 -19.60 31.52
CA GLU A 40 11.32 -18.16 31.31
C GLU A 40 12.35 -17.49 30.39
N GLN A 41 13.64 -17.78 30.57
CA GLN A 41 14.70 -17.29 29.69
C GLN A 41 14.54 -17.82 28.25
N GLU A 42 14.23 -19.09 28.06
CA GLU A 42 13.99 -19.69 26.73
C GLU A 42 12.80 -19.02 26.04
N LEU A 43 11.72 -18.73 26.76
CA LEU A 43 10.55 -18.02 26.25
C LEU A 43 10.90 -16.57 25.83
N LEU A 44 11.64 -15.86 26.68
CA LEU A 44 12.09 -14.48 26.39
C LEU A 44 13.03 -14.42 25.18
N LEU A 45 13.96 -15.38 25.06
CA LEU A 45 14.86 -15.48 23.90
C LEU A 45 14.07 -15.71 22.61
N THR A 46 13.10 -16.62 22.62
CA THR A 46 12.25 -16.89 21.45
C THR A 46 11.46 -15.64 21.04
N ARG A 47 10.91 -14.92 22.03
CA ARG A 47 10.18 -13.68 21.78
C ARG A 47 11.09 -12.56 21.23
N LEU A 48 12.29 -12.44 21.79
CA LEU A 48 13.29 -11.46 21.32
C LEU A 48 13.69 -11.73 19.87
N GLN A 49 13.95 -13.00 19.52
CA GLN A 49 14.30 -13.40 18.15
C GLN A 49 13.16 -13.10 17.15
N ALA A 50 11.91 -13.37 17.54
CA ALA A 50 10.76 -13.04 16.70
C ALA A 50 10.65 -11.53 16.46
N THR A 51 10.75 -10.71 17.53
CA THR A 51 10.70 -9.26 17.43
C THR A 51 11.87 -8.69 16.60
N GLN A 52 13.05 -9.27 16.75
CA GLN A 52 14.23 -8.87 15.96
C GLN A 52 14.01 -9.16 14.47
N ALA A 53 13.48 -10.35 14.13
CA ALA A 53 13.18 -10.70 12.73
C ALA A 53 12.15 -9.75 12.11
N GLU A 54 11.08 -9.40 12.85
CA GLU A 54 10.08 -8.42 12.44
C GLU A 54 10.70 -7.03 12.20
N LEU A 55 11.56 -6.58 13.10
CA LEU A 55 12.25 -5.29 12.97
C LEU A 55 13.18 -5.27 11.76
N GLU A 56 13.98 -6.32 11.56
CA GLU A 56 14.86 -6.44 10.39
C GLU A 56 14.07 -6.46 9.07
N GLN A 57 12.92 -7.10 9.05
CA GLN A 57 12.02 -7.07 7.90
C GLN A 57 11.48 -5.65 7.65
N ALA A 58 11.04 -4.95 8.70
CA ALA A 58 10.55 -3.58 8.59
C ALA A 58 11.63 -2.61 8.11
N VAL A 59 12.88 -2.78 8.57
CA VAL A 59 14.03 -1.98 8.10
C VAL A 59 14.32 -2.25 6.64
N ARG A 60 14.36 -3.51 6.20
CA ARG A 60 14.56 -3.86 4.78
C ARG A 60 13.47 -3.26 3.91
N MET A 61 12.21 -3.41 4.27
CA MET A 61 11.09 -2.81 3.52
C MET A 61 11.20 -1.28 3.44
N ARG A 62 11.66 -0.61 4.51
CA ARG A 62 11.92 0.84 4.49
C ARG A 62 13.03 1.21 3.51
N ASP A 63 14.14 0.47 3.52
CA ASP A 63 15.30 0.78 2.69
C ASP A 63 15.01 0.52 1.20
N ASP A 64 14.29 -0.56 0.89
CA ASP A 64 13.77 -0.84 -0.46
C ASP A 64 12.83 0.28 -0.93
N PHE A 65 11.92 0.73 -0.07
CA PHE A 65 11.06 1.88 -0.34
C PHE A 65 11.86 3.14 -0.72
N MET A 66 12.84 3.52 0.11
CA MET A 66 13.65 4.71 -0.15
C MET A 66 14.43 4.60 -1.46
N SER A 67 14.90 3.39 -1.82
CA SER A 67 15.58 3.14 -3.08
C SER A 67 14.67 3.30 -4.28
N ILE A 68 13.45 2.72 -4.23
CA ILE A 68 12.45 2.84 -5.30
C ILE A 68 12.04 4.31 -5.48
N VAL A 69 11.73 5.00 -4.38
CA VAL A 69 11.39 6.42 -4.36
C VAL A 69 12.48 7.26 -5.02
N ALA A 70 13.73 7.07 -4.62
CA ALA A 70 14.85 7.81 -5.18
C ALA A 70 14.99 7.59 -6.69
N HIS A 71 14.74 6.36 -7.17
CA HIS A 71 14.76 6.03 -8.59
C HIS A 71 13.62 6.71 -9.35
N GLU A 72 12.38 6.61 -8.85
CA GLU A 72 11.19 7.16 -9.52
C GLU A 72 11.16 8.70 -9.53
N VAL A 73 11.75 9.37 -8.51
CA VAL A 73 11.94 10.82 -8.51
C VAL A 73 13.06 11.24 -9.46
N ARG A 74 14.16 10.46 -9.53
CA ARG A 74 15.30 10.78 -10.39
C ARG A 74 14.95 10.76 -11.88
N THR A 75 14.06 9.88 -12.30
CA THR A 75 13.68 9.70 -13.71
C THR A 75 13.06 10.98 -14.32
N PRO A 76 11.97 11.55 -13.79
CA PRO A 76 11.39 12.81 -14.32
C PRO A 76 12.33 14.00 -14.10
N LEU A 77 13.09 14.03 -13.00
CA LEU A 77 14.06 15.09 -12.76
C LEU A 77 15.17 15.12 -13.79
N ASN A 78 15.74 13.95 -14.13
CA ASN A 78 16.74 13.84 -15.19
C ASN A 78 16.16 14.23 -16.56
N GLY A 79 14.88 13.92 -16.83
CA GLY A 79 14.17 14.36 -18.02
C GLY A 79 14.12 15.90 -18.11
N LEU A 80 13.72 16.60 -17.05
CA LEU A 80 13.70 18.06 -16.97
C LEU A 80 15.10 18.67 -17.15
N ILE A 81 16.12 18.06 -16.53
CA ILE A 81 17.52 18.50 -16.68
C ILE A 81 17.96 18.38 -18.14
N LEU A 82 17.72 17.25 -18.78
CA LEU A 82 18.08 17.01 -20.18
C LEU A 82 17.37 18.00 -21.12
N GLU A 83 16.05 18.20 -20.97
CA GLU A 83 15.29 19.17 -21.74
C GLU A 83 15.87 20.59 -21.59
N THR A 84 16.21 20.96 -20.35
CA THR A 84 16.84 22.26 -20.07
C THR A 84 18.23 22.38 -20.74
N GLN A 85 19.03 21.31 -20.74
CA GLN A 85 20.35 21.30 -21.40
C GLN A 85 20.20 21.41 -22.93
N LEU A 86 19.25 20.71 -23.52
CA LEU A 86 18.95 20.78 -24.94
C LEU A 86 18.54 22.21 -25.37
N ARG A 87 17.66 22.86 -24.58
CA ARG A 87 17.26 24.26 -24.82
C ARG A 87 18.43 25.22 -24.74
N LYS A 88 19.30 25.06 -23.72
CA LYS A 88 20.55 25.87 -23.62
C LYS A 88 21.46 25.67 -24.82
N MET A 89 21.60 24.44 -25.32
CA MET A 89 22.40 24.15 -26.49
C MET A 89 21.81 24.77 -27.77
N HIS A 90 20.49 24.74 -27.96
CA HIS A 90 19.83 25.41 -29.09
C HIS A 90 19.99 26.92 -29.04
N LEU A 91 19.86 27.55 -27.86
CA LEU A 91 20.11 28.97 -27.65
C LEU A 91 21.56 29.36 -27.96
N ALA A 92 22.54 28.57 -27.52
CA ALA A 92 23.97 28.84 -27.77
C ALA A 92 24.35 28.73 -29.26
N ARG A 93 23.53 28.05 -30.07
CA ARG A 93 23.73 27.88 -31.53
C ARG A 93 22.86 28.82 -32.37
N ASP A 94 22.19 29.81 -31.76
CA ASP A 94 21.22 30.72 -32.40
C ASP A 94 20.18 29.99 -33.27
N ASN A 95 19.77 28.76 -32.85
CA ASN A 95 18.80 27.95 -33.58
C ASN A 95 17.37 28.40 -33.25
N ALA A 96 16.92 29.47 -33.89
CA ALA A 96 15.56 30.03 -33.68
C ALA A 96 14.45 29.03 -34.06
N ASP A 97 14.66 28.15 -35.04
CA ASP A 97 13.68 27.15 -35.47
C ASP A 97 13.34 26.15 -34.35
N ALA A 98 14.25 25.93 -33.40
CA ALA A 98 13.99 25.09 -32.23
C ALA A 98 12.94 25.68 -31.28
N PHE A 99 12.67 26.99 -31.39
CA PHE A 99 11.76 27.76 -30.52
C PHE A 99 10.53 28.28 -31.30
N SER A 100 10.17 27.64 -32.43
CA SER A 100 8.88 27.92 -33.05
C SER A 100 7.73 27.70 -32.07
N LEU A 101 6.62 28.40 -32.26
CA LEU A 101 5.49 28.38 -31.33
C LEU A 101 4.99 26.96 -31.02
N ASP A 102 4.90 26.11 -32.05
CA ASP A 102 4.43 24.73 -31.86
C ASP A 102 5.43 23.86 -31.09
N LYS A 103 6.74 24.04 -31.31
CA LYS A 103 7.78 23.35 -30.54
C LYS A 103 7.82 23.85 -29.10
N MET A 104 7.64 25.16 -28.88
CA MET A 104 7.54 25.72 -27.52
C MET A 104 6.33 25.16 -26.77
N ARG A 105 5.15 25.09 -27.39
CA ARG A 105 3.98 24.44 -26.78
C ARG A 105 4.28 22.98 -26.40
N ALA A 106 4.82 22.20 -27.31
CA ALA A 106 5.21 20.81 -27.03
C ALA A 106 6.25 20.66 -25.91
N MET A 107 7.17 21.65 -25.76
CA MET A 107 8.13 21.70 -24.65
C MET A 107 7.42 21.95 -23.32
N VAL A 108 6.53 22.96 -23.28
CA VAL A 108 5.78 23.32 -22.08
C VAL A 108 4.90 22.13 -21.64
N ASP A 109 4.15 21.52 -22.55
CA ASP A 109 3.30 20.37 -22.25
C ASP A 109 4.11 19.17 -21.71
N ARG A 110 5.35 19.00 -22.16
CA ARG A 110 6.24 17.94 -21.70
C ARG A 110 6.77 18.22 -20.28
N ASP A 111 7.17 19.47 -20.02
CA ASP A 111 7.60 19.90 -18.70
C ASP A 111 6.45 19.78 -17.69
N GLU A 112 5.26 20.22 -18.08
CA GLU A 112 4.07 20.12 -17.23
C GLU A 112 3.76 18.66 -16.85
N ARG A 113 3.78 17.73 -17.82
CA ARG A 113 3.59 16.30 -17.51
C ARG A 113 4.62 15.74 -16.54
N GLN A 114 5.89 16.17 -16.64
CA GLN A 114 6.95 15.72 -15.73
C GLN A 114 6.77 16.31 -14.33
N ILE A 115 6.40 17.60 -14.24
CA ILE A 115 6.11 18.26 -12.95
C ILE A 115 4.92 17.61 -12.27
N GLN A 116 3.83 17.38 -12.99
CA GLN A 116 2.63 16.71 -12.48
C GLN A 116 2.93 15.27 -12.01
N SER A 117 3.83 14.57 -12.69
CA SER A 117 4.29 13.25 -12.24
C SER A 117 5.05 13.31 -10.92
N LEU A 118 5.92 14.33 -10.73
CA LEU A 118 6.64 14.55 -9.48
C LEU A 118 5.70 14.93 -8.32
N ILE A 119 4.73 15.79 -8.58
CA ILE A 119 3.73 16.19 -7.56
C ILE A 119 2.98 14.95 -7.08
N ARG A 120 2.45 14.13 -8.00
CA ARG A 120 1.76 12.88 -7.64
C ARG A 120 2.64 11.93 -6.83
N LEU A 121 3.91 11.77 -7.19
CA LEU A 121 4.83 10.93 -6.42
C LEU A 121 5.00 11.42 -4.98
N ILE A 122 5.08 12.74 -4.77
CA ILE A 122 5.20 13.33 -3.44
C ILE A 122 3.90 13.14 -2.64
N GLU A 123 2.75 13.34 -3.27
CA GLU A 123 1.44 13.14 -2.64
C GLU A 123 1.24 11.68 -2.22
N ASP A 124 1.56 10.72 -3.09
CA ASP A 124 1.51 9.29 -2.78
C ASP A 124 2.39 8.93 -1.57
N MET A 125 3.61 9.50 -1.49
CA MET A 125 4.50 9.30 -0.33
C MET A 125 3.92 9.86 0.97
N LEU A 126 3.34 11.06 0.90
CA LEU A 126 2.70 11.69 2.06
C LEU A 126 1.50 10.87 2.52
N ASP A 127 0.69 10.34 1.58
CA ASP A 127 -0.44 9.50 1.93
C ASP A 127 0.00 8.15 2.54
N VAL A 128 1.01 7.48 1.99
CA VAL A 128 1.58 6.27 2.61
C VAL A 128 2.08 6.57 4.03
N SER A 129 2.76 7.69 4.25
CA SER A 129 3.21 8.11 5.58
C SER A 129 2.05 8.33 6.55
N ARG A 130 0.96 8.96 6.10
CA ARG A 130 -0.27 9.18 6.89
C ARG A 130 -0.98 7.88 7.21
N ILE A 131 -1.11 6.97 6.24
CA ILE A 131 -1.70 5.63 6.41
C ILE A 131 -0.92 4.84 7.45
N ARG A 132 0.42 4.75 7.34
CA ARG A 132 1.26 4.00 8.28
C ARG A 132 1.22 4.51 9.71
N THR A 133 0.98 5.80 9.89
CA THR A 133 0.88 6.43 11.22
C THR A 133 -0.55 6.48 11.76
N GLY A 134 -1.53 5.90 11.05
CA GLY A 134 -2.94 5.97 11.41
C GLY A 134 -3.54 7.39 11.35
N LYS A 135 -2.90 8.28 10.58
CA LYS A 135 -3.29 9.70 10.47
C LYS A 135 -3.98 10.05 9.15
N LEU A 136 -4.43 9.04 8.39
CA LEU A 136 -5.27 9.31 7.24
C LEU A 136 -6.59 9.88 7.75
N SER A 137 -6.77 11.18 7.58
CA SER A 137 -8.01 11.86 7.96
C SER A 137 -8.96 11.90 6.77
N ILE A 138 -10.20 11.54 7.00
CA ILE A 138 -11.30 11.65 6.05
C ILE A 138 -12.17 12.82 6.48
N ARG A 139 -12.58 13.66 5.53
CA ARG A 139 -13.47 14.81 5.73
C ARG A 139 -14.77 14.60 4.95
N PRO A 140 -15.71 13.81 5.47
CA PRO A 140 -16.91 13.47 4.74
C PRO A 140 -17.78 14.71 4.50
N ALA A 141 -18.30 14.81 3.29
CA ALA A 141 -19.30 15.78 2.89
C ALA A 141 -20.35 15.08 2.02
N ARG A 142 -21.56 15.59 1.98
CA ARG A 142 -22.61 15.05 1.11
C ARG A 142 -22.42 15.56 -0.31
N PHE A 143 -22.28 14.65 -1.28
CA PHE A 143 -22.20 14.96 -2.69
C PHE A 143 -22.75 13.81 -3.55
N ASP A 144 -22.94 14.08 -4.85
CA ASP A 144 -23.36 13.08 -5.84
C ASP A 144 -22.14 12.46 -6.52
N LEU A 145 -21.91 11.17 -6.21
CA LEU A 145 -20.79 10.38 -6.79
C LEU A 145 -20.89 10.26 -8.32
N ALA A 146 -22.12 10.17 -8.86
CA ALA A 146 -22.33 10.09 -10.30
C ALA A 146 -21.89 11.38 -11.00
N GLN A 147 -22.15 12.54 -10.40
CA GLN A 147 -21.71 13.83 -10.90
C GLN A 147 -20.18 13.96 -10.83
N LEU A 148 -19.55 13.57 -9.72
CA LEU A 148 -18.10 13.58 -9.57
C LEU A 148 -17.43 12.73 -10.66
N VAL A 149 -17.88 11.47 -10.82
CA VAL A 149 -17.31 10.56 -11.84
C VAL A 149 -17.55 11.08 -13.24
N GLY A 150 -18.70 11.70 -13.53
CA GLY A 150 -18.99 12.37 -14.79
C GLY A 150 -17.96 13.45 -15.14
N HIS A 151 -17.71 14.38 -14.20
CA HIS A 151 -16.70 15.43 -14.38
C HIS A 151 -15.29 14.84 -14.59
N LEU A 152 -14.94 13.77 -13.85
CA LEU A 152 -13.64 13.11 -14.02
C LEU A 152 -13.50 12.51 -15.42
N VAL A 153 -14.50 11.79 -15.91
CA VAL A 153 -14.47 11.20 -17.25
C VAL A 153 -14.32 12.27 -18.34
N GLU A 154 -15.02 13.41 -18.21
CA GLU A 154 -14.87 14.57 -19.12
C GLU A 154 -13.44 15.14 -19.08
N ASN A 155 -12.87 15.31 -17.89
CA ASN A 155 -11.51 15.81 -17.70
C ASN A 155 -10.43 14.87 -18.23
N PHE A 156 -10.74 13.58 -18.37
CA PHE A 156 -9.83 12.59 -18.95
C PHE A 156 -9.81 12.58 -20.49
N ALA A 157 -10.65 13.34 -21.19
CA ALA A 157 -10.72 13.36 -22.66
C ALA A 157 -9.35 13.55 -23.36
N PRO A 158 -8.43 14.45 -22.90
CA PRO A 158 -7.10 14.57 -23.51
C PRO A 158 -6.24 13.33 -23.33
N GLN A 159 -6.29 12.69 -22.15
CA GLN A 159 -5.53 11.47 -21.86
C GLN A 159 -6.07 10.27 -22.66
N VAL A 160 -7.39 10.17 -22.81
CA VAL A 160 -8.06 9.16 -23.63
C VAL A 160 -7.64 9.28 -25.10
N ALA A 161 -7.63 10.50 -25.63
CA ALA A 161 -7.17 10.77 -27.00
C ALA A 161 -5.68 10.42 -27.18
N ALA A 162 -4.83 10.79 -26.21
CA ALA A 162 -3.40 10.47 -26.24
C ALA A 162 -3.12 8.96 -26.12
N ALA A 163 -3.99 8.21 -25.44
CA ALA A 163 -3.93 6.76 -25.33
C ALA A 163 -4.52 6.03 -26.56
N GLU A 164 -5.05 6.75 -27.55
CA GLU A 164 -5.78 6.20 -28.71
C GLU A 164 -6.89 5.23 -28.27
N SER A 165 -7.61 5.57 -27.19
CA SER A 165 -8.66 4.77 -26.57
C SER A 165 -10.01 5.49 -26.63
N SER A 166 -11.04 4.90 -26.04
CA SER A 166 -12.33 5.54 -25.77
C SER A 166 -12.74 5.25 -24.33
N MET A 167 -13.56 6.14 -23.77
CA MET A 167 -14.10 5.96 -22.41
C MET A 167 -15.61 6.17 -22.44
N HIS A 168 -16.36 5.22 -21.90
CA HIS A 168 -17.82 5.22 -21.88
C HIS A 168 -18.29 5.23 -20.45
N LEU A 169 -19.13 6.22 -20.09
CA LEU A 169 -19.75 6.33 -18.79
C LEU A 169 -21.23 5.92 -18.87
N ALA A 170 -21.62 4.99 -18.00
CA ALA A 170 -23.01 4.63 -17.74
C ALA A 170 -23.38 4.99 -16.31
N VAL A 171 -24.46 5.75 -16.12
CA VAL A 171 -24.96 6.19 -14.83
C VAL A 171 -26.42 5.77 -14.70
N ASP A 172 -26.77 5.05 -13.65
CA ASP A 172 -28.12 4.55 -13.41
C ASP A 172 -29.00 5.54 -12.60
N GLY A 173 -28.53 6.78 -12.40
CA GLY A 173 -29.19 7.86 -11.68
C GLY A 173 -28.25 8.54 -10.68
N PRO A 174 -28.71 9.57 -9.93
CA PRO A 174 -27.93 10.23 -8.89
C PRO A 174 -27.56 9.24 -7.78
N VAL A 175 -26.32 9.31 -7.28
CA VAL A 175 -25.81 8.46 -6.20
C VAL A 175 -25.28 9.37 -5.09
N GLU A 176 -26.16 9.78 -4.19
CA GLU A 176 -25.80 10.68 -3.09
C GLU A 176 -25.32 9.88 -1.87
N GLY A 177 -24.23 10.36 -1.24
CA GLY A 177 -23.69 9.78 -0.02
C GLY A 177 -22.80 10.76 0.74
N ASN A 178 -22.20 10.29 1.83
CA ASN A 178 -21.40 11.11 2.74
C ASN A 178 -19.95 10.59 2.76
N TRP A 179 -19.11 11.12 1.87
CA TRP A 179 -17.72 10.71 1.70
C TRP A 179 -16.81 11.93 1.57
N ASP A 180 -15.49 11.72 1.61
CA ASP A 180 -14.49 12.75 1.29
C ASP A 180 -14.32 12.82 -0.23
N GLU A 181 -14.90 13.86 -0.85
CA GLU A 181 -14.93 14.05 -2.31
C GLU A 181 -13.52 13.99 -2.90
N PHE A 182 -12.55 14.70 -2.30
CA PHE A 182 -11.15 14.72 -2.77
C PHE A 182 -10.52 13.33 -2.74
N ARG A 183 -10.79 12.55 -1.68
CA ARG A 183 -10.26 11.19 -1.57
C ARG A 183 -10.90 10.22 -2.54
N ILE A 184 -12.21 10.33 -2.76
CA ILE A 184 -12.90 9.50 -3.76
C ILE A 184 -12.47 9.88 -5.18
N GLU A 185 -12.28 11.17 -5.49
CA GLU A 185 -11.67 11.62 -6.74
C GLU A 185 -10.29 10.97 -6.96
N GLN A 186 -9.44 10.92 -5.94
CA GLN A 186 -8.12 10.27 -5.99
C GLN A 186 -8.24 8.78 -6.34
N VAL A 187 -9.18 8.05 -5.73
CA VAL A 187 -9.44 6.63 -6.02
C VAL A 187 -9.85 6.44 -7.48
N VAL A 188 -10.87 7.16 -7.92
CA VAL A 188 -11.41 7.03 -9.30
C VAL A 188 -10.35 7.40 -10.34
N THR A 189 -9.63 8.52 -10.12
CA THR A 189 -8.53 8.97 -10.99
C THR A 189 -7.44 7.90 -11.14
N ASN A 190 -7.08 7.22 -10.03
CA ASN A 190 -6.12 6.14 -10.08
C ASN A 190 -6.63 4.94 -10.90
N LEU A 191 -7.89 4.54 -10.74
CA LEU A 191 -8.49 3.45 -11.51
C LEU A 191 -8.57 3.79 -13.01
N LEU A 192 -9.01 5.00 -13.37
CA LEU A 192 -9.08 5.46 -14.76
C LEU A 192 -7.68 5.51 -15.42
N THR A 193 -6.69 6.01 -14.68
CA THR A 193 -5.28 6.06 -15.13
C THR A 193 -4.76 4.65 -15.39
N ASN A 194 -5.04 3.69 -14.50
CA ASN A 194 -4.63 2.31 -14.66
C ASN A 194 -5.33 1.66 -15.86
N ALA A 195 -6.64 1.87 -16.03
CA ALA A 195 -7.39 1.35 -17.16
C ALA A 195 -6.85 1.86 -18.51
N LEU A 196 -6.50 3.14 -18.63
CA LEU A 196 -5.88 3.68 -19.85
C LEU A 196 -4.46 3.15 -20.06
N ARG A 197 -3.69 2.98 -19.00
CA ARG A 197 -2.30 2.51 -19.07
C ARG A 197 -2.20 1.05 -19.50
N TYR A 198 -3.04 0.19 -18.94
CA TYR A 198 -2.99 -1.26 -19.14
C TYR A 198 -4.02 -1.78 -20.14
N GLY A 199 -4.97 -0.95 -20.54
CA GLY A 199 -6.08 -1.28 -21.44
C GLY A 199 -5.70 -1.48 -22.90
N ALA A 200 -4.42 -1.35 -23.30
CA ALA A 200 -3.90 -1.65 -24.63
C ALA A 200 -4.68 -0.96 -25.79
N LYS A 201 -5.02 0.33 -25.61
CA LYS A 201 -5.80 1.14 -26.57
C LYS A 201 -7.26 0.67 -26.74
N SER A 202 -7.74 -0.19 -25.86
CA SER A 202 -9.11 -0.68 -25.88
C SER A 202 -10.06 0.26 -25.14
N PRO A 203 -11.38 0.20 -25.42
CA PRO A 203 -12.36 0.98 -24.67
C PRO A 203 -12.32 0.71 -23.16
N VAL A 204 -12.50 1.77 -22.37
CA VAL A 204 -12.68 1.72 -20.93
C VAL A 204 -14.15 1.99 -20.63
N ASP A 205 -14.81 1.05 -19.98
CA ASP A 205 -16.21 1.18 -19.56
C ASP A 205 -16.27 1.55 -18.07
N VAL A 206 -16.93 2.66 -17.74
CA VAL A 206 -17.14 3.16 -16.38
C VAL A 206 -18.61 3.10 -16.06
N ARG A 207 -18.99 2.55 -14.90
CA ARG A 207 -20.38 2.49 -14.45
C ARG A 207 -20.49 2.98 -13.03
N VAL A 208 -21.55 3.81 -12.78
CA VAL A 208 -21.86 4.31 -11.43
C VAL A 208 -23.33 4.00 -11.14
N TYR A 209 -23.58 3.34 -10.01
CA TYR A 209 -24.93 2.97 -9.60
C TYR A 209 -25.02 2.75 -8.08
N ALA A 210 -26.24 2.71 -7.55
CA ALA A 210 -26.49 2.34 -6.17
C ALA A 210 -27.21 0.99 -6.12
N GLU A 211 -26.71 0.09 -5.28
CA GLU A 211 -27.30 -1.24 -5.11
C GLU A 211 -27.12 -1.73 -3.66
N HIS A 212 -28.17 -2.32 -3.08
CA HIS A 212 -28.14 -2.90 -1.72
C HIS A 212 -27.65 -1.97 -0.60
N GLY A 213 -27.88 -0.65 -0.71
CA GLY A 213 -27.43 0.33 0.28
C GLY A 213 -25.98 0.78 0.10
N GLU A 214 -25.36 0.42 -1.00
CA GLU A 214 -24.00 0.81 -1.39
C GLU A 214 -24.00 1.62 -2.69
N ALA A 215 -23.13 2.60 -2.77
CA ALA A 215 -22.72 3.23 -4.01
C ALA A 215 -21.61 2.41 -4.64
N ARG A 216 -21.70 2.15 -5.95
CA ARG A 216 -20.71 1.35 -6.68
C ARG A 216 -20.15 2.11 -7.87
N VAL A 217 -18.82 2.07 -7.99
CA VAL A 217 -18.10 2.54 -9.17
C VAL A 217 -17.36 1.35 -9.76
N GLU A 218 -17.64 1.03 -11.00
CA GLU A 218 -16.96 -0.01 -11.77
C GLU A 218 -16.13 0.63 -12.87
N VAL A 219 -14.88 0.20 -13.00
CA VAL A 219 -13.99 0.58 -14.11
C VAL A 219 -13.49 -0.69 -14.75
N ARG A 220 -13.85 -0.90 -16.02
CA ARG A 220 -13.48 -2.08 -16.81
C ARG A 220 -12.57 -1.67 -17.96
N ASP A 221 -11.40 -2.31 -18.02
CA ASP A 221 -10.55 -2.28 -19.21
C ASP A 221 -10.57 -3.64 -19.93
N ARG A 222 -10.04 -3.67 -21.17
CA ARG A 222 -9.91 -4.89 -21.98
C ARG A 222 -8.44 -5.12 -22.34
N GLY A 223 -7.56 -4.88 -21.38
CA GLY A 223 -6.13 -4.92 -21.57
C GLY A 223 -5.50 -6.28 -21.29
N ILE A 224 -4.28 -6.23 -20.76
CA ILE A 224 -3.44 -7.40 -20.53
C ILE A 224 -3.99 -8.36 -19.46
N GLY A 225 -4.86 -7.87 -18.58
CA GLY A 225 -5.39 -8.62 -17.45
C GLY A 225 -4.36 -8.92 -16.36
N ILE A 226 -4.83 -9.56 -15.28
CA ILE A 226 -4.08 -9.82 -14.05
C ILE A 226 -4.28 -11.29 -13.69
N SER A 227 -3.18 -12.02 -13.43
CA SER A 227 -3.27 -13.41 -12.98
C SER A 227 -3.89 -13.51 -11.58
N GLU A 228 -4.55 -14.61 -11.28
CA GLU A 228 -5.22 -14.85 -10.00
C GLU A 228 -4.27 -14.68 -8.79
N GLU A 229 -3.02 -15.15 -8.92
CA GLU A 229 -1.98 -14.97 -7.91
C GLU A 229 -1.69 -13.48 -7.64
N ASN A 230 -1.65 -12.67 -8.69
CA ASN A 230 -1.32 -11.25 -8.61
C ASN A 230 -2.50 -10.38 -8.16
N GLN A 231 -3.76 -10.81 -8.36
CA GLN A 231 -4.93 -10.04 -7.91
C GLN A 231 -4.93 -9.75 -6.40
N LYS A 232 -4.38 -10.65 -5.59
CA LYS A 232 -4.22 -10.44 -4.14
C LYS A 232 -3.03 -9.53 -3.80
N ARG A 233 -2.07 -9.43 -4.70
CA ARG A 233 -0.81 -8.70 -4.47
C ARG A 233 -0.86 -7.25 -4.95
N ILE A 234 -1.68 -6.93 -5.96
CA ILE A 234 -1.73 -5.58 -6.55
C ILE A 234 -2.15 -4.48 -5.57
N PHE A 235 -2.77 -4.82 -4.45
CA PHE A 235 -3.12 -3.91 -3.37
C PHE A 235 -2.01 -3.79 -2.30
N GLN A 236 -0.91 -4.55 -2.43
CA GLN A 236 0.23 -4.42 -1.52
C GLN A 236 1.12 -3.25 -1.95
N GLN A 237 1.84 -2.67 -0.98
CA GLN A 237 2.77 -1.57 -1.24
C GLN A 237 3.88 -2.03 -2.20
N PHE A 238 4.16 -1.21 -3.23
CA PHE A 238 5.26 -1.42 -4.20
C PHE A 238 5.10 -2.63 -5.12
N GLU A 239 3.96 -3.29 -5.10
CA GLU A 239 3.71 -4.40 -6.01
C GLU A 239 3.43 -3.90 -7.44
N ARG A 240 4.15 -4.50 -8.38
CA ARG A 240 4.01 -4.24 -9.82
C ARG A 240 3.95 -5.58 -10.54
N VAL A 241 2.82 -5.86 -11.15
CA VAL A 241 2.57 -7.15 -11.83
C VAL A 241 3.27 -7.24 -13.19
N CYS A 242 3.56 -6.10 -13.82
CA CYS A 242 4.20 -6.06 -15.14
C CYS A 242 5.61 -5.51 -15.03
N ALA A 243 6.62 -6.33 -15.34
CA ALA A 243 8.02 -5.93 -15.49
C ALA A 243 8.31 -5.12 -16.77
N SER A 244 7.27 -4.76 -17.57
CA SER A 244 7.47 -3.99 -18.79
C SER A 244 7.91 -2.56 -18.46
N GLN A 245 8.93 -2.07 -19.16
CA GLN A 245 9.50 -0.71 -19.03
C GLN A 245 8.48 0.43 -19.28
N VAL A 246 7.25 0.11 -19.69
CA VAL A 246 6.18 1.06 -19.99
C VAL A 246 5.45 1.56 -18.73
N ALA A 247 5.60 0.91 -17.60
CA ALA A 247 4.85 1.24 -16.39
C ALA A 247 5.68 2.10 -15.42
N ALA A 248 5.73 3.41 -15.62
CA ALA A 248 6.24 4.35 -14.62
C ALA A 248 5.28 4.42 -13.42
N GLY A 249 5.79 4.40 -12.18
CA GLY A 249 5.02 4.58 -10.95
C GLY A 249 5.46 3.68 -9.80
N LEU A 250 5.23 4.15 -8.57
CA LEU A 250 5.70 3.50 -7.34
C LEU A 250 4.97 2.20 -6.96
N GLY A 251 3.88 1.82 -7.65
CA GLY A 251 3.03 0.71 -7.21
C GLY A 251 2.28 1.02 -5.90
N LEU A 252 1.97 2.29 -5.67
CA LEU A 252 1.27 2.74 -4.46
C LEU A 252 -0.20 3.06 -4.71
N GLY A 253 -0.59 3.37 -5.95
CA GLY A 253 -1.92 3.88 -6.24
C GLY A 253 -3.04 2.95 -5.77
N LEU A 254 -2.99 1.66 -6.10
CA LEU A 254 -4.02 0.70 -5.67
C LEU A 254 -4.00 0.46 -4.15
N PHE A 255 -2.83 0.43 -3.53
CA PHE A 255 -2.72 0.36 -2.07
C PHE A 255 -3.39 1.59 -1.41
N ILE A 256 -3.07 2.81 -1.88
CA ILE A 256 -3.68 4.05 -1.36
C ILE A 256 -5.20 4.03 -1.60
N SER A 257 -5.65 3.59 -2.78
CA SER A 257 -7.08 3.47 -3.09
C SER A 257 -7.79 2.52 -2.12
N GLU A 258 -7.23 1.36 -1.84
CA GLU A 258 -7.77 0.40 -0.87
C GLU A 258 -7.89 1.03 0.53
N GLN A 259 -6.84 1.72 0.99
CA GLN A 259 -6.84 2.35 2.31
C GLN A 259 -7.84 3.51 2.41
N ILE A 260 -8.01 4.30 1.35
CA ILE A 260 -9.02 5.35 1.29
C ILE A 260 -10.42 4.75 1.34
N VAL A 261 -10.69 3.74 0.52
CA VAL A 261 -12.00 3.07 0.47
C VAL A 261 -12.32 2.41 1.81
N ALA A 262 -11.37 1.70 2.42
CA ALA A 262 -11.50 1.11 3.74
C ALA A 262 -11.78 2.17 4.84
N ALA A 263 -11.14 3.33 4.77
CA ALA A 263 -11.39 4.44 5.70
C ALA A 263 -12.80 5.04 5.58
N HIS A 264 -13.47 4.82 4.44
CA HIS A 264 -14.90 5.14 4.23
C HIS A 264 -15.84 3.99 4.59
N GLY A 265 -15.32 2.88 5.14
CA GLY A 265 -16.11 1.68 5.45
C GLY A 265 -16.50 0.86 4.22
N GLY A 266 -15.86 1.12 3.07
CA GLY A 266 -16.11 0.45 1.80
C GLY A 266 -15.12 -0.67 1.49
N THR A 267 -15.26 -1.26 0.29
CA THR A 267 -14.38 -2.30 -0.26
C THR A 267 -13.98 -1.99 -1.70
N ILE A 268 -12.81 -2.45 -2.11
CA ILE A 268 -12.37 -2.44 -3.50
C ILE A 268 -12.06 -3.88 -3.91
N GLU A 269 -12.57 -4.29 -5.06
CA GLU A 269 -12.44 -5.64 -5.60
C GLU A 269 -11.89 -5.60 -7.03
N VAL A 270 -11.28 -6.70 -7.46
CA VAL A 270 -10.81 -6.88 -8.82
C VAL A 270 -11.25 -8.24 -9.36
N GLU A 271 -11.80 -8.25 -10.57
CA GLU A 271 -12.07 -9.43 -11.36
C GLU A 271 -11.27 -9.33 -12.65
N SER A 272 -10.40 -10.29 -12.92
CA SER A 272 -9.53 -10.22 -14.10
C SER A 272 -9.10 -11.61 -14.58
N ARG A 273 -8.83 -11.70 -15.89
CA ARG A 273 -8.15 -12.84 -16.52
C ARG A 273 -7.09 -12.33 -17.48
N ILE A 274 -5.98 -13.04 -17.57
CA ILE A 274 -4.89 -12.69 -18.48
C ILE A 274 -5.44 -12.65 -19.92
N GLY A 275 -5.23 -11.50 -20.59
CA GLY A 275 -5.67 -11.26 -21.97
C GLY A 275 -7.14 -10.83 -22.12
N GLU A 276 -7.93 -10.78 -21.03
CA GLU A 276 -9.35 -10.36 -21.05
C GLU A 276 -9.58 -9.00 -20.36
N GLY A 277 -8.51 -8.36 -19.84
CA GLY A 277 -8.58 -7.11 -19.10
C GLY A 277 -8.93 -7.28 -17.63
N ALA A 278 -9.30 -6.19 -16.98
CA ALA A 278 -9.66 -6.15 -15.57
C ALA A 278 -10.93 -5.31 -15.32
N LEU A 279 -11.70 -5.73 -14.34
CA LEU A 279 -12.79 -4.97 -13.74
C LEU A 279 -12.44 -4.65 -12.30
N PHE A 280 -12.31 -3.37 -12.00
CA PHE A 280 -12.19 -2.87 -10.63
C PHE A 280 -13.55 -2.37 -10.17
N ARG A 281 -13.98 -2.79 -8.98
CA ARG A 281 -15.23 -2.38 -8.34
C ARG A 281 -14.94 -1.74 -7.00
N VAL A 282 -15.39 -0.51 -6.81
CA VAL A 282 -15.38 0.21 -5.52
C VAL A 282 -16.79 0.20 -4.98
N CYS A 283 -16.96 -0.26 -3.74
CA CYS A 283 -18.23 -0.25 -3.01
C CYS A 283 -18.10 0.68 -1.80
N LEU A 284 -18.98 1.65 -1.67
CA LEU A 284 -18.99 2.63 -0.58
C LEU A 284 -20.38 2.60 0.10
N PRO A 285 -20.48 2.54 1.43
CA PRO A 285 -21.76 2.63 2.11
C PRO A 285 -22.42 4.00 1.86
N LEU A 286 -23.71 4.01 1.53
CA LEU A 286 -24.46 5.26 1.34
C LEU A 286 -24.70 5.98 2.67
N GLU A 287 -24.86 5.23 3.75
CA GLU A 287 -24.92 5.74 5.11
C GLU A 287 -23.66 5.33 5.88
N PRO A 288 -23.08 6.21 6.70
CA PRO A 288 -21.92 5.85 7.50
C PRO A 288 -22.28 4.68 8.44
N SER A 289 -21.43 3.66 8.49
CA SER A 289 -21.55 2.62 9.52
C SER A 289 -21.48 3.28 10.90
N ALA A 290 -22.50 3.05 11.73
CA ALA A 290 -22.65 3.65 13.05
C ALA A 290 -21.51 3.25 14.01
#